data_90c0f65972a077d6e62dbb2c563be0ab
#
_entry.id   90c0f65972a077d6e62dbb2c563be0ab
#
_cell.length_a   1.000
_cell.length_b   1.000
_cell.length_c   1.000
_cell.angle_alpha   90.00
_cell.angle_beta   90.00
_cell.angle_gamma   90.00
#
_symmetry.space_group_name_H-M   'P 1'
#
loop_
_entity.id
_entity.type
_entity.pdbx_description
1 polymer ?
#
loop_
_entity_poly.entity_id
_entity_poly.type
_entity_poly.pdbx_seq_one_letter_code
_entity_poly.pdbx_strand_id
1 'polypeptide(L)'
;CTRRPIAAAEWLPMLLGDGLAHEEGAEGHALPLIAPFKDAAQQQRFLALCELRLAEAAAELDEQAESLDADNAFQPEVMDMRGAIASLPEDERAEMEGQEVPSFGQVWALGFMFAVENWPEEWAAPRDKEAAQWLDGALESIVALTEDDTGKPEVCMFSEDGPPSVSQDRLE
;
A
#
# COMPACT_ATOMS: atom_id res chain seq x y z
N CYS A 1 8.91 6.03 6.13
CA CYS A 1 8.44 7.40 6.21
C CYS A 1 7.97 7.83 7.60
N THR A 2 7.70 6.93 8.54
CA THR A 2 7.43 7.28 9.94
C THR A 2 8.72 7.76 10.64
N ARG A 3 8.58 8.66 11.64
CA ARG A 3 9.72 9.21 12.41
C ARG A 3 10.48 8.14 13.20
N ARG A 4 9.82 7.04 13.54
CA ARG A 4 10.44 5.86 14.15
C ARG A 4 10.03 4.60 13.37
N PRO A 5 10.85 3.53 13.40
CA PRO A 5 10.42 2.23 12.92
C PRO A 5 9.24 1.73 13.76
N ILE A 6 8.15 1.34 13.11
CA ILE A 6 7.01 0.68 13.78
C ILE A 6 7.34 -0.80 13.91
N ALA A 7 7.29 -1.33 15.14
CA ALA A 7 7.62 -2.74 15.37
C ALA A 7 6.55 -3.68 14.78
N ALA A 8 6.96 -4.87 14.33
CA ALA A 8 6.04 -5.87 13.78
C ALA A 8 4.91 -6.23 14.75
N ALA A 9 5.15 -6.22 16.05
CA ALA A 9 4.14 -6.44 17.07
C ALA A 9 3.05 -5.36 17.11
N GLU A 10 3.31 -4.17 16.56
CA GLU A 10 2.35 -3.06 16.50
C GLU A 10 1.49 -3.13 15.22
N TRP A 11 2.09 -3.38 14.05
CA TRP A 11 1.36 -3.34 12.78
C TRP A 11 0.79 -4.68 12.33
N LEU A 12 1.41 -5.81 12.70
CA LEU A 12 0.98 -7.13 12.26
C LEU A 12 -0.45 -7.49 12.70
N PRO A 13 -0.87 -7.22 13.96
CA PRO A 13 -2.26 -7.42 14.38
C PRO A 13 -3.26 -6.62 13.55
N MET A 14 -2.90 -5.41 13.18
CA MET A 14 -3.77 -4.54 12.38
C MET A 14 -3.99 -5.05 10.96
N LEU A 15 -2.97 -5.66 10.35
CA LEU A 15 -3.08 -6.24 9.00
C LEU A 15 -3.85 -7.56 8.97
N LEU A 16 -3.73 -8.39 10.00
CA LEU A 16 -4.27 -9.74 10.02
C LEU A 16 -5.58 -9.85 10.82
N GLY A 17 -6.07 -8.73 11.39
CA GLY A 17 -7.30 -8.67 12.19
C GLY A 17 -7.15 -9.24 13.59
N ASP A 18 -8.23 -9.15 14.37
CA ASP A 18 -8.30 -9.56 15.79
C ASP A 18 -8.24 -11.10 16.03
N GLY A 19 -7.78 -11.86 15.05
CA GLY A 19 -7.47 -13.28 15.21
C GLY A 19 -6.33 -13.57 16.19
N LEU A 20 -5.80 -12.51 16.83
CA LEU A 20 -4.85 -12.58 17.93
C LEU A 20 -5.60 -12.91 19.22
N ALA A 21 -5.80 -14.19 19.49
CA ALA A 21 -6.02 -14.63 20.85
C ALA A 21 -4.79 -14.20 21.67
N HIS A 22 -4.95 -13.23 22.55
CA HIS A 22 -4.00 -12.93 23.60
C HIS A 22 -3.86 -14.19 24.48
N GLU A 23 -2.93 -15.07 24.16
CA GLU A 23 -2.41 -15.97 25.15
C GLU A 23 -1.47 -15.15 26.04
N GLU A 24 -2.01 -14.62 27.14
CA GLU A 24 -1.21 -14.09 28.24
C GLU A 24 -0.34 -15.24 28.77
N GLY A 25 0.97 -15.18 28.54
CA GLY A 25 1.87 -16.05 29.28
C GLY A 25 3.11 -16.58 28.58
N ALA A 26 3.52 -16.09 27.42
CA ALA A 26 4.81 -16.45 26.86
C ALA A 26 5.90 -15.46 27.28
N GLU A 27 6.65 -15.79 28.32
CA GLU A 27 7.95 -15.15 28.60
C GLU A 27 8.94 -15.56 27.49
N GLY A 28 9.04 -14.74 26.45
CA GLY A 28 9.99 -14.93 25.36
C GLY A 28 9.71 -13.98 24.20
N HIS A 29 10.74 -13.46 23.55
CA HIS A 29 10.68 -12.49 22.45
C HIS A 29 10.06 -13.00 21.13
N ALA A 30 9.36 -14.13 21.15
CA ALA A 30 8.68 -14.67 19.97
C ALA A 30 7.24 -14.17 19.92
N LEU A 31 6.86 -13.59 18.78
CA LEU A 31 5.46 -13.24 18.51
C LEU A 31 4.59 -14.51 18.55
N PRO A 32 3.38 -14.46 19.13
CA PRO A 32 2.46 -15.59 19.11
C PRO A 32 2.13 -15.97 17.66
N LEU A 33 1.82 -17.26 17.43
CA LEU A 33 1.38 -17.72 16.12
C LEU A 33 0.03 -17.09 15.79
N ILE A 34 -0.04 -16.41 14.63
CA ILE A 34 -1.20 -15.66 14.17
C ILE A 34 -1.83 -16.39 12.99
N ALA A 35 -3.13 -16.59 12.98
CA ALA A 35 -3.83 -16.95 11.75
C ALA A 35 -3.65 -15.82 10.70
N PRO A 36 -3.38 -16.14 9.41
CA PRO A 36 -3.60 -17.45 8.75
C PRO A 36 -2.38 -18.37 8.66
N PHE A 37 -1.32 -18.13 9.44
CA PHE A 37 -0.11 -18.96 9.34
C PHE A 37 -0.33 -20.36 9.86
N LYS A 38 0.22 -21.37 9.15
CA LYS A 38 0.13 -22.78 9.51
C LYS A 38 1.03 -23.16 10.67
N ASP A 39 2.17 -22.48 10.77
CA ASP A 39 3.19 -22.72 11.77
C ASP A 39 4.10 -21.50 11.99
N ALA A 40 4.87 -21.51 13.06
CA ALA A 40 5.80 -20.45 13.41
C ALA A 40 6.88 -20.21 12.34
N ALA A 41 7.29 -21.24 11.60
CA ALA A 41 8.30 -21.08 10.56
C ALA A 41 7.75 -20.31 9.35
N GLN A 42 6.47 -20.51 8.99
CA GLN A 42 5.80 -19.74 7.95
C GLN A 42 5.65 -18.28 8.39
N GLN A 43 5.22 -18.03 9.61
CA GLN A 43 5.12 -16.69 10.18
C GLN A 43 6.47 -15.96 10.19
N GLN A 44 7.54 -16.63 10.64
CA GLN A 44 8.87 -16.04 10.66
C GLN A 44 9.38 -15.70 9.24
N ARG A 45 9.13 -16.56 8.25
CA ARG A 45 9.49 -16.26 6.86
C ARG A 45 8.74 -15.06 6.33
N PHE A 46 7.45 -14.96 6.62
CA PHE A 46 6.64 -13.80 6.23
C PHE A 46 7.19 -12.50 6.85
N LEU A 47 7.48 -12.52 8.16
CA LEU A 47 8.06 -11.36 8.85
C LEU A 47 9.41 -10.96 8.25
N ALA A 48 10.29 -11.93 7.99
CA ALA A 48 11.59 -11.67 7.38
C ALA A 48 11.47 -11.04 5.98
N LEU A 49 10.48 -11.46 5.17
CA LEU A 49 10.20 -10.86 3.87
C LEU A 49 9.66 -9.43 4.02
N CYS A 50 8.79 -9.17 4.98
CA CYS A 50 8.30 -7.82 5.28
C CYS A 50 9.44 -6.90 5.73
N GLU A 51 10.31 -7.37 6.62
CA GLU A 51 11.49 -6.61 7.08
C GLU A 51 12.45 -6.30 5.92
N LEU A 52 12.69 -7.27 5.04
CA LEU A 52 13.50 -7.07 3.84
C LEU A 52 12.88 -6.00 2.94
N ARG A 53 11.59 -6.10 2.64
CA ARG A 53 10.89 -5.14 1.78
C ARG A 53 10.85 -3.74 2.39
N LEU A 54 10.65 -3.62 3.71
CA LEU A 54 10.73 -2.33 4.40
C LEU A 54 12.12 -1.71 4.33
N ALA A 55 13.18 -2.54 4.44
CA ALA A 55 14.56 -2.06 4.32
C ALA A 55 14.88 -1.61 2.88
N GLU A 56 14.41 -2.32 1.86
CA GLU A 56 14.54 -1.95 0.45
C GLU A 56 13.82 -0.62 0.18
N ALA A 57 12.54 -0.50 0.57
CA ALA A 57 11.78 0.74 0.39
C ALA A 57 12.42 1.93 1.13
N ALA A 58 12.97 1.72 2.33
CA ALA A 58 13.67 2.77 3.06
C ALA A 58 14.95 3.21 2.33
N ALA A 59 15.71 2.27 1.77
CA ALA A 59 16.91 2.57 1.00
C ALA A 59 16.57 3.35 -0.29
N GLU A 60 15.54 2.93 -1.02
CA GLU A 60 15.05 3.63 -2.22
C GLU A 60 14.56 5.06 -1.90
N LEU A 61 13.88 5.26 -0.77
CA LEU A 61 13.41 6.57 -0.33
C LEU A 61 14.54 7.49 0.16
N ASP A 62 15.66 6.93 0.62
CA ASP A 62 16.84 7.69 1.03
C ASP A 62 17.71 8.11 -0.17
N GLU A 63 17.52 7.52 -1.34
CA GLU A 63 18.20 7.92 -2.56
C GLU A 63 17.71 9.31 -3.02
N GLN A 64 18.67 10.15 -3.43
CA GLN A 64 18.35 11.46 -3.99
C GLN A 64 18.02 11.32 -5.48
N ALA A 65 16.73 11.43 -5.80
CA ALA A 65 16.25 11.51 -7.17
C ALA A 65 16.11 12.98 -7.63
N GLU A 66 16.49 13.27 -8.86
CA GLU A 66 16.34 14.61 -9.43
C GLU A 66 14.88 14.98 -9.75
N SER A 67 14.07 13.97 -10.04
CA SER A 67 12.63 14.08 -10.30
C SER A 67 11.94 12.77 -9.94
N LEU A 68 10.61 12.78 -9.88
CA LEU A 68 9.80 11.57 -9.65
C LEU A 68 9.86 10.59 -10.84
N ASP A 69 10.25 11.06 -12.02
CA ASP A 69 10.42 10.25 -13.25
C ASP A 69 11.85 9.69 -13.41
N ALA A 70 12.75 9.98 -12.46
CA ALA A 70 14.11 9.46 -12.51
C ALA A 70 14.12 7.93 -12.26
N ASP A 71 15.03 7.21 -12.93
CA ASP A 71 15.14 5.75 -12.81
C ASP A 71 15.39 5.27 -11.37
N ASN A 72 15.97 6.13 -10.52
CA ASN A 72 16.25 5.86 -9.11
C ASN A 72 15.22 6.48 -8.15
N ALA A 73 14.12 7.05 -8.65
CA ALA A 73 13.05 7.51 -7.80
C ALA A 73 12.26 6.33 -7.22
N PHE A 74 11.87 6.42 -5.96
CA PHE A 74 11.02 5.41 -5.35
C PHE A 74 9.71 5.26 -6.13
N GLN A 75 9.43 4.05 -6.57
CA GLN A 75 8.20 3.70 -7.26
C GLN A 75 7.35 2.80 -6.37
N PRO A 76 6.20 3.26 -5.84
CA PRO A 76 5.33 2.41 -5.05
C PRO A 76 4.74 1.29 -5.92
N GLU A 77 4.66 0.08 -5.36
CA GLU A 77 4.02 -1.06 -6.02
C GLU A 77 2.49 -0.88 -5.99
N VAL A 78 1.96 -0.29 -7.04
CA VAL A 78 0.53 -0.05 -7.19
C VAL A 78 -0.06 -1.03 -8.21
N MET A 79 -1.13 -1.73 -7.81
CA MET A 79 -1.81 -2.68 -8.70
C MET A 79 -2.94 -2.01 -9.46
N ASP A 80 -2.99 -2.27 -10.77
CA ASP A 80 -4.14 -1.99 -11.63
C ASP A 80 -4.98 -3.26 -11.80
N MET A 81 -5.89 -3.50 -10.86
CA MET A 81 -6.77 -4.67 -10.90
C MET A 81 -7.74 -4.63 -12.08
N ARG A 82 -8.27 -3.44 -12.42
CA ARG A 82 -9.19 -3.26 -13.55
C ARG A 82 -8.51 -3.53 -14.88
N GLY A 83 -7.27 -3.03 -15.04
CA GLY A 83 -6.47 -3.29 -16.23
C GLY A 83 -6.06 -4.75 -16.37
N ALA A 84 -5.73 -5.41 -15.25
CA ALA A 84 -5.45 -6.84 -15.26
C ALA A 84 -6.67 -7.64 -15.75
N ILE A 85 -7.88 -7.36 -15.23
CA ILE A 85 -9.12 -8.00 -15.67
C ILE A 85 -9.45 -7.66 -17.12
N ALA A 86 -9.30 -6.41 -17.53
CA ALA A 86 -9.55 -5.98 -18.92
C ALA A 86 -8.65 -6.69 -19.92
N SER A 87 -7.48 -7.15 -19.50
CA SER A 87 -6.51 -7.88 -20.31
C SER A 87 -6.76 -9.39 -20.39
N LEU A 88 -7.72 -9.93 -19.60
CA LEU A 88 -8.09 -11.35 -19.63
C LEU A 88 -8.88 -11.71 -20.91
N PRO A 89 -8.86 -13.00 -21.32
CA PRO A 89 -9.76 -13.52 -22.32
C PRO A 89 -11.24 -13.26 -21.98
N GLU A 90 -12.10 -13.20 -22.99
CA GLU A 90 -13.51 -12.81 -22.82
C GLU A 90 -14.28 -13.75 -21.87
N ASP A 91 -13.99 -15.05 -21.92
CA ASP A 91 -14.60 -16.06 -21.06
C ASP A 91 -14.20 -15.87 -19.58
N GLU A 92 -12.93 -15.64 -19.29
CA GLU A 92 -12.45 -15.37 -17.93
C GLU A 92 -12.96 -14.03 -17.41
N ARG A 93 -13.02 -13.00 -18.26
CA ARG A 93 -13.53 -11.68 -17.91
C ARG A 93 -15.03 -11.73 -17.58
N ALA A 94 -15.81 -12.55 -18.28
CA ALA A 94 -17.24 -12.75 -18.01
C ALA A 94 -17.50 -13.35 -16.62
N GLU A 95 -16.59 -14.16 -16.09
CA GLU A 95 -16.68 -14.70 -14.72
C GLU A 95 -16.47 -13.63 -13.63
N MET A 96 -15.80 -12.53 -13.99
CA MET A 96 -15.53 -11.41 -13.08
C MET A 96 -16.61 -10.31 -13.18
N GLU A 97 -17.57 -10.45 -14.10
CA GLU A 97 -18.62 -9.45 -14.30
C GLU A 97 -19.50 -9.28 -13.06
N GLY A 98 -19.69 -8.03 -12.64
CA GLY A 98 -20.47 -7.70 -11.43
C GLY A 98 -19.70 -7.78 -10.12
N GLN A 99 -18.39 -8.10 -10.14
CA GLN A 99 -17.55 -7.98 -8.96
C GLN A 99 -17.11 -6.51 -8.78
N GLU A 100 -17.07 -6.05 -7.53
CA GLU A 100 -16.50 -4.77 -7.20
C GLU A 100 -14.97 -4.87 -7.30
N VAL A 101 -14.39 -4.16 -8.27
CA VAL A 101 -12.95 -4.15 -8.54
C VAL A 101 -12.39 -2.80 -8.15
N PRO A 102 -11.41 -2.74 -7.23
CA PRO A 102 -10.81 -1.48 -6.82
C PRO A 102 -10.21 -0.72 -8.00
N SER A 103 -10.26 0.59 -7.92
CA SER A 103 -9.61 1.49 -8.86
C SER A 103 -8.08 1.43 -8.75
N PHE A 104 -7.39 1.89 -9.78
CA PHE A 104 -5.94 2.06 -9.74
C PHE A 104 -5.50 2.88 -8.51
N GLY A 105 -4.56 2.36 -7.76
CA GLY A 105 -4.03 3.00 -6.56
C GLY A 105 -4.90 2.94 -5.31
N GLN A 106 -6.19 2.59 -5.42
CA GLN A 106 -7.14 2.66 -4.31
C GLN A 106 -6.73 1.79 -3.11
N VAL A 107 -6.38 0.53 -3.35
CA VAL A 107 -5.97 -0.39 -2.26
C VAL A 107 -4.69 0.09 -1.58
N TRP A 108 -3.72 0.59 -2.37
CA TRP A 108 -2.49 1.16 -1.85
C TRP A 108 -2.77 2.40 -0.99
N ALA A 109 -3.59 3.32 -1.49
CA ALA A 109 -3.96 4.55 -0.78
C ALA A 109 -4.72 4.26 0.52
N LEU A 110 -5.67 3.33 0.51
CA LEU A 110 -6.37 2.87 1.71
C LEU A 110 -5.41 2.30 2.75
N GLY A 111 -4.45 1.46 2.32
CA GLY A 111 -3.41 0.92 3.21
C GLY A 111 -2.49 2.01 3.76
N PHE A 112 -2.13 3.00 2.96
CA PHE A 112 -1.32 4.13 3.38
C PHE A 112 -2.07 4.99 4.43
N MET A 113 -3.32 5.37 4.13
CA MET A 113 -4.13 6.17 5.06
C MET A 113 -4.46 5.42 6.34
N PHE A 114 -4.65 4.10 6.27
CA PHE A 114 -4.76 3.27 7.47
C PHE A 114 -3.52 3.41 8.37
N ALA A 115 -2.31 3.43 7.81
CA ALA A 115 -1.09 3.66 8.59
C ALA A 115 -1.04 5.08 9.18
N VAL A 116 -1.45 6.11 8.43
CA VAL A 116 -1.52 7.49 8.92
C VAL A 116 -2.48 7.62 10.11
N GLU A 117 -3.66 7.01 10.03
CA GLU A 117 -4.69 7.06 11.07
C GLU A 117 -4.29 6.31 12.34
N ASN A 118 -3.57 5.18 12.20
CA ASN A 118 -3.16 4.38 13.36
C ASN A 118 -1.91 4.90 14.08
N TRP A 119 -1.09 5.71 13.43
CA TRP A 119 0.12 6.32 14.02
C TRP A 119 0.17 7.83 13.77
N PRO A 120 -0.86 8.61 14.18
CA PRO A 120 -0.97 10.03 13.84
C PRO A 120 0.20 10.89 14.37
N GLU A 121 0.84 10.48 15.47
CA GLU A 121 1.99 11.20 16.02
C GLU A 121 3.20 11.16 15.07
N GLU A 122 3.32 10.08 14.29
CA GLU A 122 4.41 9.90 13.33
C GLU A 122 4.22 10.75 12.06
N TRP A 123 2.98 11.16 11.80
CA TRP A 123 2.57 11.99 10.66
C TRP A 123 2.25 13.44 11.05
N ALA A 124 2.52 13.83 12.31
CA ALA A 124 2.29 15.20 12.75
C ALA A 124 3.08 16.20 11.89
N ALA A 125 2.46 17.32 11.56
CA ALA A 125 3.06 18.35 10.72
C ALA A 125 4.45 18.76 11.22
N PRO A 126 5.45 18.86 10.36
CA PRO A 126 6.78 19.34 10.72
C PRO A 126 6.73 20.81 11.14
N ARG A 127 7.75 21.27 11.87
CA ARG A 127 7.83 22.68 12.31
C ARG A 127 8.11 23.65 11.17
N ASP A 128 8.77 23.16 10.14
CA ASP A 128 9.00 23.92 8.92
C ASP A 128 7.68 24.05 8.14
N LYS A 129 7.30 25.27 7.78
CA LYS A 129 6.01 25.54 7.16
C LYS A 129 5.92 25.04 5.73
N GLU A 130 7.01 25.09 5.00
CA GLU A 130 7.06 24.61 3.62
C GLU A 130 6.94 23.09 3.59
N ALA A 131 7.70 22.41 4.44
CA ALA A 131 7.59 20.96 4.60
C ALA A 131 6.21 20.51 5.10
N ALA A 132 5.55 21.31 5.95
CA ALA A 132 4.19 21.04 6.40
C ALA A 132 3.19 21.14 5.25
N GLN A 133 3.31 22.13 4.36
CA GLN A 133 2.46 22.28 3.18
C GLN A 133 2.66 21.14 2.18
N TRP A 134 3.91 20.71 1.97
CA TRP A 134 4.22 19.55 1.11
C TRP A 134 3.59 18.27 1.66
N LEU A 135 3.68 18.03 2.97
CA LEU A 135 3.07 16.87 3.61
C LEU A 135 1.55 16.89 3.46
N ASP A 136 0.92 18.05 3.72
CA ASP A 136 -0.53 18.24 3.64
C ASP A 136 -1.04 17.96 2.21
N GLY A 137 -0.42 18.59 1.20
CA GLY A 137 -0.78 18.34 -0.20
C GLY A 137 -0.54 16.91 -0.65
N ALA A 138 0.52 16.25 -0.19
CA ALA A 138 0.75 14.83 -0.48
C ALA A 138 -0.32 13.93 0.14
N LEU A 139 -0.71 14.20 1.39
CA LEU A 139 -1.78 13.44 2.05
C LEU A 139 -3.15 13.69 1.39
N GLU A 140 -3.46 14.91 0.97
CA GLU A 140 -4.68 15.21 0.21
C GLU A 140 -4.74 14.41 -1.11
N SER A 141 -3.63 14.34 -1.84
CA SER A 141 -3.54 13.55 -3.08
C SER A 141 -3.74 12.06 -2.81
N ILE A 142 -3.18 11.52 -1.73
CA ILE A 142 -3.36 10.12 -1.34
C ILE A 142 -4.81 9.84 -0.90
N VAL A 143 -5.43 10.77 -0.17
CA VAL A 143 -6.85 10.66 0.22
C VAL A 143 -7.73 10.62 -1.02
N ALA A 144 -7.48 11.44 -2.03
CA ALA A 144 -8.22 11.41 -3.29
C ALA A 144 -8.14 10.03 -3.98
N LEU A 145 -7.00 9.35 -3.87
CA LEU A 145 -6.84 7.98 -4.39
C LEU A 145 -7.62 6.91 -3.60
N THR A 146 -8.13 7.19 -2.40
CA THR A 146 -8.97 6.24 -1.66
C THR A 146 -10.38 6.13 -2.25
N GLU A 147 -10.84 7.14 -2.97
CA GLU A 147 -12.14 7.15 -3.62
C GLU A 147 -12.16 6.26 -4.87
N ASP A 148 -13.35 5.86 -5.31
CA ASP A 148 -13.50 5.09 -6.54
C ASP A 148 -13.33 5.96 -7.78
N ASP A 149 -12.61 5.47 -8.79
CA ASP A 149 -12.54 6.08 -10.11
C ASP A 149 -13.83 5.77 -10.89
N THR A 150 -14.73 6.74 -10.94
CA THR A 150 -15.98 6.67 -11.68
C THR A 150 -15.89 7.32 -13.07
N GLY A 151 -14.70 7.82 -13.44
CA GLY A 151 -14.44 8.43 -14.73
C GLY A 151 -14.44 7.41 -15.87
N LYS A 152 -14.42 7.92 -17.10
CA LYS A 152 -14.31 7.06 -18.27
C LYS A 152 -12.87 6.54 -18.37
N PRO A 153 -12.65 5.20 -18.48
CA PRO A 153 -11.33 4.65 -18.69
C PRO A 153 -10.72 5.13 -20.02
N GLU A 154 -9.56 5.78 -19.96
CA GLU A 154 -8.87 6.34 -21.13
C GLU A 154 -7.39 5.94 -21.19
N VAL A 155 -6.80 5.51 -20.05
CA VAL A 155 -5.39 5.17 -19.95
C VAL A 155 -5.21 3.72 -19.54
N CYS A 156 -4.24 3.02 -20.16
CA CYS A 156 -3.77 1.71 -19.72
C CYS A 156 -2.44 1.87 -18.98
N MET A 157 -2.36 1.34 -17.76
CA MET A 157 -1.15 1.44 -16.93
C MET A 157 -0.08 0.40 -17.28
N PHE A 158 -0.40 -0.62 -18.09
CA PHE A 158 0.54 -1.70 -18.44
C PHE A 158 1.24 -1.50 -19.78
N SER A 159 0.58 -0.88 -20.75
CA SER A 159 1.13 -0.65 -22.07
C SER A 159 0.36 0.43 -22.83
N GLU A 160 1.01 1.10 -23.79
CA GLU A 160 0.37 2.14 -24.60
C GLU A 160 -0.83 1.61 -25.42
N ASP A 161 -0.78 0.35 -25.84
CA ASP A 161 -1.79 -0.30 -26.71
C ASP A 161 -2.75 -1.21 -25.90
N GLY A 162 -2.66 -1.22 -24.57
CA GLY A 162 -3.50 -2.07 -23.72
C GLY A 162 -4.93 -1.53 -23.54
N PRO A 163 -5.86 -2.38 -23.02
CA PRO A 163 -7.20 -1.93 -22.73
C PRO A 163 -7.17 -0.87 -21.61
N PRO A 164 -7.82 0.30 -21.82
CA PRO A 164 -7.82 1.35 -20.81
C PRO A 164 -8.60 0.93 -19.56
N SER A 165 -8.08 1.28 -18.40
CA SER A 165 -8.63 0.91 -17.08
C SER A 165 -8.73 2.09 -16.12
N VAL A 166 -8.05 3.20 -16.41
CA VAL A 166 -7.92 4.37 -15.55
C VAL A 166 -8.43 5.61 -16.29
N SER A 167 -9.18 6.47 -15.61
CA SER A 167 -9.60 7.75 -16.16
C SER A 167 -8.46 8.77 -16.16
N GLN A 168 -8.55 9.78 -17.01
CA GLN A 168 -7.58 10.87 -17.02
C GLN A 168 -7.61 11.65 -15.70
N ASP A 169 -8.81 11.88 -15.15
CA ASP A 169 -9.00 12.62 -13.89
C ASP A 169 -8.31 11.93 -12.70
N ARG A 170 -8.11 10.60 -12.78
CA ARG A 170 -7.43 9.82 -11.74
C ARG A 170 -5.93 10.08 -11.68
N LEU A 171 -5.35 10.58 -12.78
CA LEU A 171 -3.91 10.80 -12.92
C LEU A 171 -3.51 12.28 -12.77
N GLU A 172 -4.47 13.19 -12.62
CA GLU A 172 -4.28 14.62 -12.39
C GLU A 172 -4.28 14.96 -10.90
#